data_73a8f79ecc06a212eb2258b8b9ebd382
#
_entry.id   73a8f79ecc06a212eb2258b8b9ebd382
#
_cell.length_a   1.000
_cell.length_b   1.000
_cell.length_c   1.000
_cell.angle_alpha   90.00
_cell.angle_beta   90.00
_cell.angle_gamma   90.00
#
_symmetry.space_group_name_H-M   'P 1'
#
loop_
_entity.id
_entity.type
_entity.pdbx_description
1 polymer ?
#
loop_
_entity_poly.entity_id
_entity_poly.type
_entity_poly.pdbx_seq_one_letter_code
_entity_poly.pdbx_strand_id
1 'polypeptide(L)'
;MDNINVLIIEDTPEQSDALSKVLLSNNYNIVGVARSYTDALKLFYEKTIDIIVIDVFLDGKPDGITFAETINIIPNASKPFVFLTSSQDRQIFERAKLTKPFSFLMKPFNELEILYALEMAVEKFYDQTNVFLSEDQNTVISNDFLFKKKKNALKKVALSDILYIEVEERYCNIITEKEKFVI
;
A
#
# COMPACT_ATOMS: atom_id res chain seq x y z
N MET A 1 -3.02 -11.07 13.11
CA MET A 1 -2.25 -10.76 11.91
C MET A 1 -3.04 -9.82 11.09
N ASP A 2 -2.51 -8.68 10.87
CA ASP A 2 -3.27 -7.67 10.18
C ASP A 2 -2.88 -7.72 8.69
N ASN A 3 -3.89 -7.85 7.84
CA ASN A 3 -3.70 -7.69 6.41
C ASN A 3 -3.27 -6.25 6.15
N ILE A 4 -2.62 -5.99 5.00
CA ILE A 4 -2.25 -4.64 4.59
C ILE A 4 -3.53 -3.83 4.35
N ASN A 5 -3.66 -2.71 5.05
CA ASN A 5 -4.80 -1.82 4.96
C ASN A 5 -4.69 -0.89 3.75
N VAL A 6 -5.62 -1.01 2.82
CA VAL A 6 -5.68 -0.23 1.59
C VAL A 6 -6.81 0.77 1.65
N LEU A 7 -6.51 2.04 1.40
CA LEU A 7 -7.50 3.05 1.06
C LEU A 7 -7.59 3.13 -0.47
N ILE A 8 -8.80 3.01 -1.02
CA ILE A 8 -9.08 3.20 -2.43
C ILE A 8 -9.72 4.58 -2.62
N ILE A 9 -9.23 5.35 -3.59
CA ILE A 9 -9.78 6.65 -4.01
C ILE A 9 -10.16 6.52 -5.47
N GLU A 10 -11.46 6.35 -5.72
CA GLU A 10 -12.05 6.07 -7.03
C GLU A 10 -13.51 6.46 -7.02
N ASP A 11 -13.93 7.37 -7.90
CA ASP A 11 -15.30 7.89 -7.96
C ASP A 11 -16.28 6.94 -8.65
N THR A 12 -15.79 6.10 -9.56
CA THR A 12 -16.62 5.14 -10.31
C THR A 12 -16.87 3.86 -9.50
N PRO A 13 -18.14 3.56 -9.11
CA PRO A 13 -18.46 2.41 -8.27
C PRO A 13 -18.00 1.08 -8.87
N GLU A 14 -18.21 0.88 -10.17
CA GLU A 14 -17.88 -0.36 -10.86
C GLU A 14 -16.37 -0.64 -10.84
N GLN A 15 -15.55 0.41 -10.94
CA GLN A 15 -14.09 0.30 -10.91
C GLN A 15 -13.59 0.06 -9.48
N SER A 16 -14.11 0.79 -8.51
CA SER A 16 -13.77 0.58 -7.10
C SER A 16 -14.18 -0.81 -6.58
N ASP A 17 -15.33 -1.33 -7.03
CA ASP A 17 -15.80 -2.68 -6.67
C ASP A 17 -14.92 -3.77 -7.33
N ALA A 18 -14.53 -3.59 -8.60
CA ALA A 18 -13.65 -4.52 -9.29
C ALA A 18 -12.27 -4.58 -8.62
N LEU A 19 -11.69 -3.41 -8.31
CA LEU A 19 -10.42 -3.30 -7.61
C LEU A 19 -10.51 -3.91 -6.20
N SER A 20 -11.58 -3.63 -5.46
CA SER A 20 -11.81 -4.19 -4.13
C SER A 20 -11.87 -5.72 -4.14
N LYS A 21 -12.54 -6.33 -5.13
CA LYS A 21 -12.58 -7.78 -5.28
C LYS A 21 -11.20 -8.38 -5.48
N VAL A 22 -10.39 -7.80 -6.36
CA VAL A 22 -9.01 -8.25 -6.61
C VAL A 22 -8.20 -8.18 -5.31
N LEU A 23 -8.25 -7.07 -4.61
CA LEU A 23 -7.45 -6.87 -3.40
C LEU A 23 -7.89 -7.78 -2.25
N LEU A 24 -9.20 -7.92 -2.00
CA LEU A 24 -9.74 -8.82 -0.97
C LEU A 24 -9.39 -10.28 -1.25
N SER A 25 -9.42 -10.72 -2.51
CA SER A 25 -9.04 -12.09 -2.90
C SER A 25 -7.55 -12.38 -2.68
N ASN A 26 -6.72 -11.33 -2.56
CA ASN A 26 -5.28 -11.43 -2.34
C ASN A 26 -4.84 -10.99 -0.93
N ASN A 27 -5.74 -11.10 0.05
CA ASN A 27 -5.51 -10.85 1.47
C ASN A 27 -5.14 -9.40 1.84
N TYR A 28 -5.54 -8.42 1.04
CA TYR A 28 -5.55 -7.03 1.45
C TYR A 28 -6.83 -6.72 2.24
N ASN A 29 -6.78 -5.74 3.10
CA ASN A 29 -7.94 -5.23 3.84
C ASN A 29 -8.32 -3.85 3.30
N ILE A 30 -9.55 -3.67 2.81
CA ILE A 30 -10.04 -2.38 2.33
C ILE A 30 -10.62 -1.61 3.51
N VAL A 31 -9.90 -0.58 3.95
CA VAL A 31 -10.31 0.25 5.11
C VAL A 31 -11.27 1.36 4.73
N GLY A 32 -11.40 1.64 3.44
CA GLY A 32 -12.36 2.60 2.91
C GLY A 32 -12.26 2.76 1.39
N VAL A 33 -13.35 3.24 0.82
CA VAL A 33 -13.43 3.67 -0.58
C VAL A 33 -13.91 5.13 -0.57
N ALA A 34 -13.06 6.05 -1.01
CA ALA A 34 -13.39 7.47 -1.15
C ALA A 34 -13.77 7.77 -2.58
N ARG A 35 -14.83 8.53 -2.77
CA ARG A 35 -15.33 8.94 -4.10
C ARG A 35 -15.03 10.39 -4.44
N SER A 36 -14.45 11.12 -3.52
CA SER A 36 -14.11 12.53 -3.68
C SER A 36 -12.85 12.87 -2.88
N TYR A 37 -12.24 13.99 -3.20
CA TYR A 37 -11.13 14.56 -2.43
C TYR A 37 -11.46 14.70 -0.94
N THR A 38 -12.67 15.20 -0.62
CA THR A 38 -13.10 15.43 0.77
C THR A 38 -13.27 14.11 1.53
N ASP A 39 -13.88 13.09 0.89
CA ASP A 39 -14.01 11.76 1.49
C ASP A 39 -12.63 11.11 1.69
N ALA A 40 -11.73 11.29 0.74
CA ALA A 40 -10.36 10.77 0.84
C ALA A 40 -9.62 11.35 2.04
N LEU A 41 -9.68 12.67 2.24
CA LEU A 41 -9.08 13.31 3.41
C LEU A 41 -9.71 12.83 4.72
N LYS A 42 -11.04 12.73 4.79
CA LYS A 42 -11.73 12.22 5.97
C LYS A 42 -11.25 10.82 6.33
N LEU A 43 -11.27 9.89 5.37
CA LEU A 43 -10.82 8.50 5.60
C LEU A 43 -9.33 8.44 5.94
N PHE A 44 -8.50 9.30 5.34
CA PHE A 44 -7.08 9.37 5.62
C PHE A 44 -6.78 9.69 7.09
N TYR A 45 -7.57 10.57 7.71
CA TYR A 45 -7.41 10.89 9.13
C TYR A 45 -8.08 9.90 10.08
N GLU A 46 -9.16 9.23 9.64
CA GLU A 46 -9.93 8.33 10.50
C GLU A 46 -9.42 6.88 10.51
N LYS A 47 -8.70 6.45 9.48
CA LYS A 47 -8.34 5.04 9.28
C LYS A 47 -6.84 4.79 9.40
N THR A 48 -6.50 3.60 9.88
CA THR A 48 -5.12 3.11 9.80
C THR A 48 -4.88 2.59 8.39
N ILE A 49 -4.00 3.25 7.65
CA ILE A 49 -3.72 2.99 6.23
C ILE A 49 -2.26 2.59 6.09
N ASP A 50 -2.02 1.55 5.30
CA ASP A 50 -0.66 1.11 4.96
C ASP A 50 -0.28 1.52 3.55
N ILE A 51 -1.25 1.57 2.61
CA ILE A 51 -1.05 2.00 1.22
C ILE A 51 -2.33 2.58 0.65
N ILE A 52 -2.19 3.49 -0.33
CA ILE A 52 -3.31 4.15 -1.00
C ILE A 52 -3.27 3.86 -2.50
N VAL A 53 -4.42 3.50 -3.06
CA VAL A 53 -4.63 3.43 -4.51
C VAL A 53 -5.48 4.63 -4.91
N ILE A 54 -4.99 5.43 -5.85
CA ILE A 54 -5.57 6.73 -6.17
C ILE A 54 -5.88 6.80 -7.67
N ASP A 55 -7.16 6.96 -8.05
CA ASP A 55 -7.45 7.46 -9.39
C ASP A 55 -7.00 8.91 -9.51
N VAL A 56 -6.34 9.22 -10.61
CA VAL A 56 -5.91 10.60 -10.92
C VAL A 56 -7.09 11.54 -11.07
N PHE A 57 -8.17 11.09 -11.71
CA PHE A 57 -9.36 11.89 -11.96
C PHE A 57 -10.52 11.45 -11.07
N LEU A 58 -11.10 12.39 -10.35
CA LEU A 58 -12.32 12.22 -9.59
C LEU A 58 -13.33 13.24 -10.10
N ASP A 59 -14.48 12.78 -10.59
CA ASP A 59 -15.51 13.62 -11.21
C ASP A 59 -14.94 14.55 -12.32
N GLY A 60 -14.05 13.97 -13.14
CA GLY A 60 -13.39 14.66 -14.25
C GLY A 60 -12.33 15.70 -13.87
N LYS A 61 -11.99 15.85 -12.57
CA LYS A 61 -10.96 16.75 -12.07
C LYS A 61 -9.74 15.98 -11.60
N PRO A 62 -8.51 16.52 -11.71
CA PRO A 62 -7.30 15.85 -11.26
C PRO A 62 -7.16 15.89 -9.70
N ASP A 63 -8.26 15.65 -9.00
CA ASP A 63 -8.38 15.76 -7.55
C ASP A 63 -7.61 14.65 -6.81
N GLY A 64 -7.35 13.51 -7.47
CA GLY A 64 -6.47 12.48 -6.94
C GLY A 64 -5.02 12.98 -6.81
N ILE A 65 -4.53 13.77 -7.77
CA ILE A 65 -3.21 14.40 -7.67
C ILE A 65 -3.21 15.44 -6.54
N THR A 66 -4.26 16.25 -6.46
CA THR A 66 -4.41 17.26 -5.39
C THR A 66 -4.42 16.61 -4.00
N PHE A 67 -5.06 15.44 -3.87
CA PHE A 67 -5.01 14.66 -2.64
C PHE A 67 -3.58 14.20 -2.31
N ALA A 68 -2.86 13.65 -3.29
CA ALA A 68 -1.47 13.21 -3.10
C ALA A 68 -0.53 14.39 -2.74
N GLU A 69 -0.71 15.56 -3.38
CA GLU A 69 -0.01 16.81 -3.02
C GLU A 69 -0.28 17.17 -1.55
N THR A 70 -1.54 17.07 -1.12
CA THR A 70 -1.96 17.42 0.24
C THR A 70 -1.34 16.49 1.29
N ILE A 71 -1.43 15.17 1.11
CA ILE A 71 -0.87 14.24 2.11
C ILE A 71 0.66 14.32 2.21
N ASN A 72 1.35 14.68 1.13
CA ASN A 72 2.80 14.80 1.11
C ASN A 72 3.33 15.98 1.95
N ILE A 73 2.51 16.99 2.23
CA ILE A 73 2.92 18.13 3.08
C ILE A 73 2.55 17.94 4.55
N ILE A 74 1.82 16.87 4.91
CA ILE A 74 1.45 16.60 6.30
C ILE A 74 2.64 15.96 7.01
N PRO A 75 3.22 16.59 8.05
CA PRO A 75 4.36 16.03 8.76
C PRO A 75 4.04 14.66 9.38
N ASN A 76 4.94 13.70 9.23
CA ASN A 76 4.85 12.34 9.80
C ASN A 76 3.62 11.53 9.37
N ALA A 77 2.89 11.96 8.32
CA ALA A 77 1.72 11.26 7.82
C ALA A 77 1.95 10.61 6.44
N SER A 78 3.20 10.56 5.98
CA SER A 78 3.55 9.98 4.68
C SER A 78 3.11 8.53 4.58
N LYS A 79 2.47 8.18 3.47
CA LYS A 79 2.02 6.82 3.14
C LYS A 79 2.41 6.50 1.71
N PRO A 80 2.77 5.24 1.40
CA PRO A 80 3.00 4.85 0.02
C PRO A 80 1.68 4.91 -0.75
N PHE A 81 1.75 5.34 -2.01
CA PHE A 81 0.60 5.33 -2.89
C PHE A 81 0.97 5.02 -4.34
N VAL A 82 -0.01 4.50 -5.07
CA VAL A 82 0.08 4.24 -6.50
C VAL A 82 -1.07 4.97 -7.20
N PHE A 83 -0.81 5.52 -8.39
CA PHE A 83 -1.85 6.09 -9.23
C PHE A 83 -2.41 5.06 -10.20
N LEU A 84 -3.74 5.12 -10.40
CA LEU A 84 -4.45 4.51 -11.52
C LEU A 84 -5.01 5.63 -12.41
N THR A 85 -4.94 5.48 -13.72
CA THR A 85 -5.52 6.49 -14.63
C THR A 85 -5.80 5.93 -16.01
N SER A 86 -6.81 6.45 -16.67
CA SER A 86 -7.04 6.27 -18.12
C SER A 86 -6.46 7.40 -18.96
N SER A 87 -5.94 8.46 -18.34
CA SER A 87 -5.40 9.63 -19.06
C SER A 87 -4.01 9.34 -19.61
N GLN A 88 -3.82 9.74 -20.88
CA GLN A 88 -2.51 9.75 -21.57
C GLN A 88 -1.92 11.16 -21.66
N ASP A 89 -2.50 12.12 -20.95
CA ASP A 89 -2.04 13.51 -20.96
C ASP A 89 -0.69 13.63 -20.23
N ARG A 90 0.31 14.10 -20.97
CA ARG A 90 1.65 14.28 -20.46
C ARG A 90 1.76 15.31 -19.35
N GLN A 91 0.95 16.38 -19.41
CA GLN A 91 0.98 17.40 -18.35
C GLN A 91 0.45 16.85 -17.03
N ILE A 92 -0.60 16.05 -17.09
CA ILE A 92 -1.15 15.35 -15.93
C ILE A 92 -0.12 14.39 -15.36
N PHE A 93 0.56 13.61 -16.20
CA PHE A 93 1.63 12.71 -15.76
C PHE A 93 2.78 13.47 -15.09
N GLU A 94 3.27 14.56 -15.66
CA GLU A 94 4.37 15.35 -15.08
C GLU A 94 3.95 15.96 -13.72
N ARG A 95 2.71 16.42 -13.55
CA ARG A 95 2.19 16.88 -12.27
C ARG A 95 2.11 15.73 -11.25
N ALA A 96 1.53 14.60 -11.63
CA ALA A 96 1.42 13.43 -10.77
C ALA A 96 2.80 12.93 -10.31
N LYS A 97 3.79 12.89 -11.18
CA LYS A 97 5.17 12.50 -10.89
C LYS A 97 5.82 13.34 -9.80
N LEU A 98 5.50 14.64 -9.70
CA LEU A 98 6.03 15.53 -8.67
C LEU A 98 5.58 15.10 -7.25
N THR A 99 4.46 14.41 -7.13
CA THR A 99 3.98 13.86 -5.84
C THR A 99 4.74 12.61 -5.40
N LYS A 100 5.68 12.10 -6.23
CA LYS A 100 6.51 10.92 -5.96
C LYS A 100 5.72 9.65 -5.66
N PRO A 101 4.80 9.24 -6.55
CA PRO A 101 4.10 7.96 -6.39
C PRO A 101 5.09 6.80 -6.52
N PHE A 102 4.79 5.68 -5.89
CA PHE A 102 5.60 4.45 -6.06
C PHE A 102 5.35 3.77 -7.40
N SER A 103 4.17 3.94 -7.99
CA SER A 103 3.84 3.45 -9.32
C SER A 103 2.75 4.30 -9.96
N PHE A 104 2.65 4.18 -11.28
CA PHE A 104 1.65 4.83 -12.11
C PHE A 104 1.15 3.81 -13.13
N LEU A 105 -0.08 3.34 -12.96
CA LEU A 105 -0.68 2.29 -13.76
C LEU A 105 -1.75 2.86 -14.68
N MET A 106 -1.71 2.40 -15.92
CA MET A 106 -2.73 2.77 -16.92
C MET A 106 -3.93 1.82 -16.82
N LYS A 107 -5.13 2.36 -16.88
CA LYS A 107 -6.37 1.59 -17.05
C LYS A 107 -6.59 1.26 -18.54
N PRO A 108 -7.02 0.05 -18.91
CA PRO A 108 -7.23 -1.11 -18.03
C PRO A 108 -5.90 -1.75 -17.59
N PHE A 109 -5.83 -2.20 -16.35
CA PHE A 109 -4.71 -2.95 -15.79
C PHE A 109 -5.15 -4.41 -15.52
N ASN A 110 -4.18 -5.31 -15.46
CA ASN A 110 -4.44 -6.68 -15.03
C ASN A 110 -4.20 -6.84 -13.51
N GLU A 111 -4.72 -7.94 -12.96
CA GLU A 111 -4.63 -8.24 -11.53
C GLU A 111 -3.18 -8.26 -11.01
N LEU A 112 -2.25 -8.88 -11.75
CA LEU A 112 -0.86 -8.98 -11.33
C LEU A 112 -0.14 -7.62 -11.34
N GLU A 113 -0.47 -6.73 -12.27
CA GLU A 113 0.14 -5.39 -12.32
C GLU A 113 -0.17 -4.59 -11.06
N ILE A 114 -1.44 -4.57 -10.61
CA ILE A 114 -1.80 -3.85 -9.40
C ILE A 114 -1.18 -4.50 -8.16
N LEU A 115 -1.20 -5.83 -8.05
CA LEU A 115 -0.63 -6.53 -6.91
C LEU A 115 0.88 -6.30 -6.78
N TYR A 116 1.63 -6.39 -7.88
CA TYR A 116 3.07 -6.11 -7.87
C TYR A 116 3.38 -4.65 -7.58
N ALA A 117 2.57 -3.72 -8.10
CA ALA A 117 2.75 -2.30 -7.80
C ALA A 117 2.56 -1.99 -6.32
N LEU A 118 1.55 -2.58 -5.68
CA LEU A 118 1.29 -2.43 -4.24
C LEU A 118 2.38 -3.08 -3.40
N GLU A 119 2.79 -4.31 -3.73
CA GLU A 119 3.87 -5.02 -3.05
C GLU A 119 5.16 -4.19 -3.07
N MET A 120 5.60 -3.75 -4.25
CA MET A 120 6.80 -2.94 -4.41
C MET A 120 6.70 -1.58 -3.70
N ALA A 121 5.50 -0.96 -3.69
CA ALA A 121 5.29 0.32 -3.03
C ALA A 121 5.45 0.20 -1.51
N VAL A 122 4.85 -0.83 -0.92
CA VAL A 122 4.98 -1.11 0.53
C VAL A 122 6.43 -1.45 0.88
N GLU A 123 7.05 -2.38 0.16
CA GLU A 123 8.44 -2.76 0.39
C GLU A 123 9.38 -1.54 0.35
N LYS A 124 9.36 -0.77 -0.73
CA LYS A 124 10.25 0.38 -0.89
C LYS A 124 10.00 1.48 0.13
N PHE A 125 8.75 1.73 0.50
CA PHE A 125 8.41 2.78 1.46
C PHE A 125 8.96 2.43 2.85
N TYR A 126 8.76 1.21 3.30
CA TYR A 126 9.21 0.78 4.62
C TYR A 126 10.70 0.45 4.67
N ASP A 127 11.32 0.07 3.55
CA ASP A 127 12.78 -0.05 3.41
C ASP A 127 13.50 1.28 3.63
N GLN A 128 12.95 2.37 3.15
CA GLN A 128 13.54 3.71 3.30
C GLN A 128 13.49 4.23 4.74
N THR A 129 12.64 3.65 5.58
CA THR A 129 12.44 4.11 6.96
C THR A 129 13.32 3.42 8.02
N ASN A 130 14.00 2.31 7.73
CA ASN A 130 15.16 1.71 8.41
C ASN A 130 15.35 0.25 8.03
N VAL A 131 16.49 -0.06 7.46
CA VAL A 131 16.83 -1.35 6.89
C VAL A 131 17.55 -2.24 7.88
N PHE A 132 16.99 -3.42 8.15
CA PHE A 132 17.77 -4.64 8.28
C PHE A 132 17.21 -5.65 7.28
N LEU A 133 17.90 -5.78 6.14
CA LEU A 133 17.59 -6.84 5.18
C LEU A 133 18.02 -8.17 5.81
N SER A 134 17.08 -9.11 5.96
CA SER A 134 17.46 -10.52 6.03
C SER A 134 18.00 -10.92 4.64
N GLU A 135 18.99 -11.80 4.58
CA GLU A 135 19.54 -12.33 3.32
C GLU A 135 18.47 -13.00 2.44
N ASP A 136 17.31 -13.27 2.99
CA ASP A 136 16.12 -13.76 2.31
C ASP A 136 15.26 -12.55 1.88
N GLN A 137 15.25 -12.23 0.59
CA GLN A 137 14.57 -11.06 -0.03
C GLN A 137 13.04 -11.01 0.18
N ASN A 138 12.50 -11.79 1.11
CA ASN A 138 11.08 -11.95 1.38
C ASN A 138 10.60 -11.24 2.65
N THR A 139 11.46 -10.49 3.34
CA THR A 139 11.12 -9.84 4.61
C THR A 139 11.62 -8.42 4.66
N VAL A 140 10.73 -7.46 4.94
CA VAL A 140 11.03 -6.05 5.16
C VAL A 140 10.69 -5.70 6.60
N ILE A 141 11.61 -5.07 7.32
CA ILE A 141 11.44 -4.66 8.72
C ILE A 141 11.40 -3.14 8.76
N SER A 142 10.35 -2.58 9.28
CA SER A 142 10.24 -1.15 9.63
C SER A 142 10.33 -0.97 11.14
N ASN A 143 10.34 0.28 11.63
CA ASN A 143 10.40 0.57 13.07
C ASN A 143 9.29 -0.09 13.90
N ASP A 144 8.11 -0.33 13.31
CA ASP A 144 6.93 -0.81 14.02
C ASP A 144 6.42 -2.16 13.50
N PHE A 145 6.82 -2.54 12.28
CA PHE A 145 6.25 -3.69 11.58
C PHE A 145 7.29 -4.49 10.80
N LEU A 146 7.03 -5.78 10.70
CA LEU A 146 7.71 -6.69 9.80
C LEU A 146 6.74 -7.08 8.69
N PHE A 147 7.18 -6.97 7.44
CA PHE A 147 6.43 -7.40 6.27
C PHE A 147 7.07 -8.66 5.70
N LYS A 148 6.29 -9.72 5.55
CA LYS A 148 6.75 -10.97 4.98
C LYS A 148 5.90 -11.41 3.80
N LYS A 149 6.55 -11.79 2.71
CA LYS A 149 5.91 -12.39 1.54
C LYS A 149 5.52 -13.84 1.84
N LYS A 150 4.24 -14.18 1.68
CA LYS A 150 3.72 -15.54 1.78
C LYS A 150 2.86 -15.86 0.55
N LYS A 151 3.39 -16.68 -0.36
CA LYS A 151 2.79 -16.92 -1.70
C LYS A 151 2.66 -15.60 -2.47
N ASN A 152 1.43 -15.19 -2.82
CA ASN A 152 1.13 -13.98 -3.60
C ASN A 152 0.65 -12.80 -2.73
N ALA A 153 0.87 -12.82 -1.41
CA ALA A 153 0.43 -11.75 -0.51
C ALA A 153 1.55 -11.31 0.43
N LEU A 154 1.61 -10.02 0.66
CA LEU A 154 2.46 -9.43 1.69
C LEU A 154 1.70 -9.48 3.03
N LYS A 155 2.31 -10.06 4.06
CA LYS A 155 1.77 -10.10 5.41
C LYS A 155 2.50 -9.13 6.31
N LYS A 156 1.75 -8.36 7.07
CA LYS A 156 2.23 -7.40 8.05
C LYS A 156 2.18 -8.01 9.46
N VAL A 157 3.25 -7.89 10.23
CA VAL A 157 3.35 -8.31 11.62
C VAL A 157 3.82 -7.13 12.45
N ALA A 158 3.08 -6.71 13.46
CA ALA A 158 3.56 -5.69 14.37
C ALA A 158 4.74 -6.23 15.22
N LEU A 159 5.79 -5.42 15.39
CA LEU A 159 6.92 -5.84 16.24
C LEU A 159 6.49 -6.08 17.68
N SER A 160 5.45 -5.36 18.15
CA SER A 160 4.82 -5.57 19.44
C SER A 160 4.14 -6.94 19.63
N ASP A 161 3.78 -7.61 18.53
CA ASP A 161 3.13 -8.93 18.55
C ASP A 161 4.15 -10.07 18.58
N ILE A 162 5.44 -9.77 18.44
CA ILE A 162 6.51 -10.76 18.49
C ILE A 162 6.78 -11.12 19.94
N LEU A 163 6.57 -12.39 20.27
CA LEU A 163 6.86 -12.93 21.60
C LEU A 163 8.36 -13.19 21.77
N TYR A 164 8.97 -13.86 20.81
CA TYR A 164 10.41 -14.12 20.78
C TYR A 164 10.87 -14.54 19.37
N ILE A 165 12.18 -14.53 19.19
CA ILE A 165 12.84 -15.00 17.97
C ILE A 165 13.67 -16.23 18.35
N GLU A 166 13.46 -17.33 17.63
CA GLU A 166 14.20 -18.58 17.76
C GLU A 166 15.11 -18.73 16.55
N VAL A 167 16.39 -18.99 16.81
CA VAL A 167 17.37 -19.21 15.75
C VAL A 167 17.65 -20.69 15.62
N GLU A 168 17.37 -21.28 14.45
CA GLU A 168 17.68 -22.67 14.12
C GLU A 168 18.65 -22.70 12.93
N GLU A 169 19.90 -23.05 13.17
CA GLU A 169 20.98 -23.20 12.16
C GLU A 169 21.03 -22.08 11.11
N ARG A 170 20.17 -22.14 10.10
CA ARG A 170 20.11 -21.22 8.94
C ARG A 170 18.84 -20.36 8.89
N TYR A 171 17.93 -20.54 9.81
CA TYR A 171 16.63 -19.87 9.80
C TYR A 171 16.36 -19.16 11.11
N CYS A 172 15.75 -17.99 11.02
CA CYS A 172 15.17 -17.33 12.20
C CYS A 172 13.66 -17.55 12.19
N ASN A 173 13.14 -18.05 13.29
CA ASN A 173 11.72 -18.22 13.50
C ASN A 173 11.19 -17.07 14.35
N ILE A 174 10.28 -16.28 13.81
CA ILE A 174 9.57 -15.24 14.57
C ILE A 174 8.28 -15.84 15.09
N ILE A 175 8.14 -15.85 16.41
CA ILE A 175 6.99 -16.43 17.10
C ILE A 175 6.08 -15.31 17.59
N THR A 176 4.81 -15.40 17.21
CA THR A 176 3.72 -14.57 17.72
C THR A 176 2.68 -15.46 18.40
N GLU A 177 1.70 -14.88 19.08
CA GLU A 177 0.60 -15.68 19.67
C GLU A 177 -0.20 -16.47 18.62
N LYS A 178 -0.19 -16.04 17.37
CA LYS A 178 -1.06 -16.59 16.32
C LYS A 178 -0.35 -17.49 15.31
N GLU A 179 0.89 -17.19 14.97
CA GLU A 179 1.65 -17.93 13.92
C GLU A 179 3.18 -17.89 14.19
N LYS A 180 3.86 -18.87 13.56
CA LYS A 180 5.31 -18.93 13.43
C LYS A 180 5.70 -18.50 12.02
N PHE A 181 6.67 -17.61 11.92
CA PHE A 181 7.26 -17.13 10.65
C PHE A 181 8.70 -17.57 10.57
N VAL A 182 9.10 -18.10 9.43
CA VAL A 182 10.50 -18.41 9.12
C VAL A 182 11.06 -17.27 8.27
N ILE A 183 12.17 -16.68 8.68
CA ILE A 183 12.92 -15.66 7.93
C ILE A 183 14.35 -16.11 7.73
#